data_2a4512e995c0d4541292d1ddafeffe45
#
_entry.id   2a4512e995c0d4541292d1ddafeffe45
#
_cell.length_a   1.000
_cell.length_b   1.000
_cell.length_c   1.000
_cell.angle_alpha   90.00
_cell.angle_beta   90.00
_cell.angle_gamma   90.00
#
_symmetry.space_group_name_H-M   'P 1'
#
loop_
_entity.id
_entity.type
_entity.pdbx_description
1 polymer ?
#
loop_
_entity_poly.entity_id
_entity_poly.type
_entity_poly.pdbx_seq_one_letter_code
_entity_poly.pdbx_strand_id
1 'polypeptide(L)'
;MKNWTGIILFLTSLLLVACEKGGIGLEIQPTEDKLSVVTDSFSISANSVLVANRYSESDKLFLGNYNDPIYGSSKMDFLAEFRYLNADFPATAQAKSLQVVLYYKTFFGDSTAVQEATVYELNEPLAFSENYNSDIKLEDFCDKSTILGKLLSSFFFFFLS
;
A
#
# COMPACT_ATOMS: atom_id res chain seq x y z
N MET A 1 30.72 -76.31 -19.63
CA MET A 1 29.78 -75.18 -19.60
C MET A 1 28.77 -75.26 -18.43
N LYS A 2 28.75 -76.29 -17.65
CA LYS A 2 27.75 -76.60 -16.59
C LYS A 2 27.89 -75.79 -15.30
N ASN A 3 29.07 -75.22 -15.03
CA ASN A 3 29.32 -74.50 -13.75
C ASN A 3 29.31 -73.02 -13.83
N TRP A 4 29.16 -72.42 -15.04
CA TRP A 4 29.17 -70.96 -15.21
C TRP A 4 27.84 -70.29 -14.79
N THR A 5 26.72 -71.02 -15.05
CA THR A 5 25.41 -70.59 -14.59
C THR A 5 25.30 -70.47 -13.06
N GLY A 6 25.92 -71.38 -12.35
CA GLY A 6 25.97 -71.33 -10.88
C GLY A 6 26.78 -70.16 -10.32
N ILE A 7 27.90 -69.83 -10.99
CA ILE A 7 28.74 -68.72 -10.61
C ILE A 7 28.02 -67.38 -10.88
N ILE A 8 27.32 -67.28 -12.01
CA ILE A 8 26.53 -66.05 -12.33
C ILE A 8 25.38 -65.87 -11.33
N LEU A 9 24.67 -66.96 -10.98
CA LEU A 9 23.58 -66.91 -9.99
C LEU A 9 24.08 -66.53 -8.58
N PHE A 10 25.25 -66.98 -8.18
CA PHE A 10 25.85 -66.63 -6.91
C PHE A 10 26.34 -65.16 -6.88
N LEU A 11 26.88 -64.69 -8.01
CA LEU A 11 27.33 -63.31 -8.12
C LEU A 11 26.15 -62.29 -8.12
N THR A 12 25.01 -62.66 -8.77
CA THR A 12 23.80 -61.82 -8.73
C THR A 12 23.17 -61.82 -7.34
N SER A 13 23.19 -62.95 -6.62
CA SER A 13 22.71 -63.00 -5.24
C SER A 13 23.54 -62.11 -4.30
N LEU A 14 24.85 -62.00 -4.52
CA LEU A 14 25.72 -61.18 -3.71
C LEU A 14 25.45 -59.66 -3.95
N LEU A 15 25.04 -59.29 -5.16
CA LEU A 15 24.68 -57.88 -5.49
C LEU A 15 23.38 -57.45 -4.85
N LEU A 16 22.47 -58.37 -4.54
CA LEU A 16 21.19 -58.05 -3.91
C LEU A 16 21.27 -57.78 -2.40
N VAL A 17 22.33 -58.25 -1.76
CA VAL A 17 22.57 -58.06 -0.31
C VAL A 17 23.35 -56.75 -0.04
N ALA A 18 23.95 -56.16 -1.07
CA ALA A 18 24.72 -54.91 -0.94
C ALA A 18 23.86 -53.64 -0.86
N CYS A 19 22.53 -53.79 -0.87
CA CYS A 19 21.62 -52.64 -0.62
C CYS A 19 21.31 -52.54 0.87
N GLU A 20 22.32 -52.41 1.69
CA GLU A 20 22.11 -51.83 3.03
C GLU A 20 21.69 -50.39 2.82
N LYS A 21 20.59 -49.99 3.47
CA LYS A 21 20.22 -48.61 3.67
C LYS A 21 21.37 -47.90 4.39
N GLY A 22 22.38 -47.53 3.61
CA GLY A 22 23.52 -46.77 4.10
C GLY A 22 23.04 -45.37 4.44
N GLY A 23 22.64 -45.18 5.64
CA GLY A 23 22.64 -43.89 6.29
C GLY A 23 24.08 -43.43 6.52
N ILE A 24 24.92 -43.44 5.45
CA ILE A 24 26.26 -42.88 5.48
C ILE A 24 26.10 -41.37 5.60
N GLY A 25 26.09 -40.91 6.81
CA GLY A 25 26.07 -39.47 7.09
C GLY A 25 25.41 -39.06 8.38
N LEU A 26 24.55 -39.90 8.97
CA LEU A 26 23.88 -39.55 10.21
C LEU A 26 24.51 -40.12 11.48
N GLU A 27 25.42 -41.12 11.35
CA GLU A 27 26.10 -41.73 12.51
C GLU A 27 27.45 -41.09 12.85
N ILE A 28 27.98 -40.20 11.99
CA ILE A 28 29.27 -39.53 12.23
C ILE A 28 29.07 -38.17 12.90
N GLN A 29 27.85 -37.71 13.08
CA GLN A 29 27.61 -36.48 13.83
C GLN A 29 27.76 -36.76 15.34
N PRO A 30 28.67 -36.05 16.01
CA PRO A 30 28.77 -36.11 17.47
C PRO A 30 27.39 -35.81 18.09
N THR A 31 27.06 -36.52 19.16
CA THR A 31 25.77 -36.34 19.85
C THR A 31 25.54 -34.89 20.32
N GLU A 32 26.61 -34.12 20.41
CA GLU A 32 26.62 -32.72 20.80
C GLU A 32 26.15 -31.76 19.67
N ASP A 33 26.24 -32.20 18.40
CA ASP A 33 25.83 -31.41 17.25
C ASP A 33 24.37 -31.66 16.81
N LYS A 34 23.58 -32.37 17.59
CA LYS A 34 22.17 -32.58 17.30
C LYS A 34 21.39 -31.31 17.59
N LEU A 35 20.92 -30.66 16.52
CA LEU A 35 19.95 -29.54 16.64
C LEU A 35 18.66 -30.08 17.26
N SER A 36 18.40 -29.68 18.48
CA SER A 36 17.11 -29.90 19.13
C SER A 36 16.18 -28.74 18.75
N VAL A 37 15.17 -29.03 17.95
CA VAL A 37 14.12 -28.05 17.65
C VAL A 37 12.99 -28.23 18.67
N VAL A 38 12.82 -27.24 19.52
CA VAL A 38 11.69 -27.16 20.45
C VAL A 38 10.65 -26.23 19.84
N THR A 39 9.44 -26.75 19.72
CA THR A 39 8.29 -25.95 19.28
C THR A 39 7.46 -25.59 20.51
N ASP A 40 7.18 -24.30 20.68
CA ASP A 40 6.29 -23.81 21.71
C ASP A 40 5.13 -23.04 21.05
N SER A 41 4.00 -22.98 21.74
CA SER A 41 2.80 -22.30 21.27
C SER A 41 2.33 -21.27 22.30
N PHE A 42 2.01 -20.07 21.81
CA PHE A 42 1.52 -18.99 22.65
C PHE A 42 0.11 -18.63 22.25
N SER A 43 -0.73 -18.38 23.24
CA SER A 43 -2.02 -17.76 22.99
C SER A 43 -1.85 -16.25 22.82
N ILE A 44 -2.28 -15.72 21.66
CA ILE A 44 -2.25 -14.30 21.35
C ILE A 44 -3.68 -13.79 21.41
N SER A 45 -3.91 -12.74 22.19
CA SER A 45 -5.16 -11.96 22.15
C SER A 45 -4.88 -10.66 21.39
N ALA A 46 -5.64 -10.42 20.33
CA ALA A 46 -5.52 -9.22 19.52
C ALA A 46 -6.87 -8.50 19.46
N ASN A 47 -6.84 -7.18 19.63
CA ASN A 47 -8.02 -6.34 19.55
C ASN A 47 -7.78 -5.22 18.54
N SER A 48 -8.82 -4.89 17.76
CA SER A 48 -8.81 -3.71 16.91
C SER A 48 -9.37 -2.52 17.69
N VAL A 49 -8.68 -1.40 17.65
CA VAL A 49 -9.09 -0.16 18.29
C VAL A 49 -9.22 0.93 17.24
N LEU A 50 -10.34 1.64 17.23
CA LEU A 50 -10.51 2.83 16.41
C LEU A 50 -9.64 3.96 17.00
N VAL A 51 -8.71 4.47 16.18
CA VAL A 51 -7.90 5.63 16.53
C VAL A 51 -8.46 6.83 15.76
N ALA A 52 -9.17 7.70 16.47
CA ALA A 52 -9.66 8.98 15.95
C ALA A 52 -8.63 10.09 16.10
N ASN A 53 -8.89 11.26 15.49
CA ASN A 53 -8.12 12.49 15.62
C ASN A 53 -6.62 12.29 15.31
N ARG A 54 -6.32 11.59 14.22
CA ARG A 54 -4.93 11.41 13.79
C ARG A 54 -4.47 12.67 13.06
N TYR A 55 -3.32 13.18 13.44
CA TYR A 55 -2.66 14.26 12.73
C TYR A 55 -2.43 13.89 11.25
N SER A 56 -2.80 14.76 10.35
CA SER A 56 -2.88 14.46 8.92
C SER A 56 -2.02 15.36 8.03
N GLU A 57 -1.09 16.14 8.60
CA GLU A 57 -0.15 16.88 7.76
C GLU A 57 0.76 15.90 7.01
N SER A 58 0.78 16.05 5.70
CA SER A 58 1.56 15.17 4.83
C SER A 58 2.16 15.98 3.68
N ASP A 59 3.37 15.62 3.30
CA ASP A 59 4.02 16.10 2.07
C ASP A 59 3.41 15.50 0.80
N LYS A 60 2.50 14.55 0.95
CA LYS A 60 1.78 13.87 -0.14
C LYS A 60 0.30 14.03 0.05
N LEU A 61 -0.34 14.56 -0.97
CA LEU A 61 -1.78 14.69 -1.01
C LEU A 61 -2.40 13.45 -1.64
N PHE A 62 -3.49 12.99 -1.05
CA PHE A 62 -4.27 11.87 -1.56
C PHE A 62 -5.64 12.36 -1.96
N LEU A 63 -6.08 11.94 -3.15
CA LEU A 63 -7.40 12.26 -3.67
C LEU A 63 -8.01 11.04 -4.30
N GLY A 64 -9.23 10.69 -3.92
CA GLY A 64 -9.95 9.60 -4.55
C GLY A 64 -10.92 8.86 -3.65
N ASN A 65 -11.57 7.89 -4.25
CA ASN A 65 -12.47 6.97 -3.58
C ASN A 65 -12.10 5.55 -3.98
N TYR A 66 -11.84 4.73 -2.99
CA TYR A 66 -11.51 3.32 -3.17
C TYR A 66 -12.51 2.47 -2.40
N ASN A 67 -13.07 1.48 -3.07
CA ASN A 67 -13.98 0.53 -2.46
C ASN A 67 -13.33 -0.86 -2.39
N ASP A 68 -12.99 -1.26 -1.18
CA ASP A 68 -12.42 -2.57 -0.90
C ASP A 68 -13.55 -3.53 -0.51
N PRO A 69 -13.63 -4.73 -1.12
CA PRO A 69 -14.69 -5.69 -0.82
C PRO A 69 -14.63 -6.27 0.59
N ILE A 70 -13.49 -6.17 1.28
CA ILE A 70 -13.27 -6.71 2.63
C ILE A 70 -13.30 -5.59 3.67
N TYR A 71 -12.59 -4.48 3.39
CA TYR A 71 -12.38 -3.39 4.35
C TYR A 71 -13.34 -2.22 4.17
N GLY A 72 -14.17 -2.24 3.11
CA GLY A 72 -15.14 -1.20 2.83
C GLY A 72 -14.58 -0.05 2.01
N SER A 73 -15.28 1.09 2.03
CA SER A 73 -14.95 2.23 1.20
C SER A 73 -14.07 3.23 1.95
N SER A 74 -13.05 3.71 1.26
CA SER A 74 -12.13 4.75 1.74
C SER A 74 -12.22 5.95 0.80
N LYS A 75 -12.54 7.11 1.34
CA LYS A 75 -12.58 8.39 0.62
C LYS A 75 -11.47 9.29 1.14
N MET A 76 -10.74 9.90 0.22
CA MET A 76 -9.63 10.79 0.52
C MET A 76 -9.83 12.09 -0.21
N ASP A 77 -9.89 13.17 0.55
CA ASP A 77 -9.94 14.55 0.08
C ASP A 77 -8.76 15.30 0.73
N PHE A 78 -8.39 16.44 0.20
CA PHE A 78 -7.35 17.25 0.82
C PHE A 78 -7.73 18.74 0.84
N LEU A 79 -7.18 19.46 1.80
CA LEU A 79 -7.20 20.91 1.89
C LEU A 79 -5.84 21.45 1.45
N ALA A 80 -5.80 22.50 0.68
CA ALA A 80 -4.56 23.13 0.25
C ALA A 80 -4.72 24.65 0.18
N GLU A 81 -3.69 25.35 0.63
CA GLU A 81 -3.58 26.80 0.47
C GLU A 81 -2.49 27.09 -0.56
N PHE A 82 -2.81 27.92 -1.53
CA PHE A 82 -1.88 28.39 -2.53
C PHE A 82 -1.50 29.83 -2.25
N ARG A 83 -0.21 30.09 -2.06
CA ARG A 83 0.30 31.45 -1.87
C ARG A 83 1.14 31.84 -3.08
N TYR A 84 0.83 33.02 -3.59
CA TYR A 84 1.64 33.63 -4.62
C TYR A 84 2.87 34.34 -3.97
N LEU A 85 4.06 33.90 -4.36
CA LEU A 85 5.29 34.36 -3.69
C LEU A 85 5.90 35.64 -4.28
N ASN A 86 5.58 36.03 -5.50
CA ASN A 86 6.19 37.18 -6.20
C ASN A 86 5.14 38.03 -6.90
N ALA A 87 4.30 38.67 -6.11
CA ALA A 87 3.23 39.48 -6.65
C ALA A 87 3.62 40.95 -6.76
N ASP A 88 4.29 41.32 -7.81
CA ASP A 88 4.23 42.68 -8.33
C ASP A 88 3.01 42.87 -9.24
N PHE A 89 1.82 42.44 -8.76
CA PHE A 89 0.60 42.77 -9.48
C PHE A 89 0.25 44.21 -9.19
N PRO A 90 0.01 45.02 -10.26
CA PRO A 90 -0.57 46.34 -10.06
C PRO A 90 -1.87 46.23 -9.26
N ALA A 91 -2.12 47.17 -8.36
CA ALA A 91 -3.35 47.19 -7.56
C ALA A 91 -4.64 47.20 -8.43
N THR A 92 -4.53 47.51 -9.71
CA THR A 92 -5.62 47.52 -10.72
C THR A 92 -5.73 46.21 -11.50
N ALA A 93 -4.83 45.22 -11.24
CA ALA A 93 -4.87 43.96 -11.94
C ALA A 93 -6.13 43.17 -11.56
N GLN A 94 -6.82 42.61 -12.57
CA GLN A 94 -7.96 41.74 -12.39
C GLN A 94 -7.58 40.34 -12.90
N ALA A 95 -7.80 39.32 -12.08
CA ALA A 95 -7.67 37.94 -12.50
C ALA A 95 -8.70 37.62 -13.59
N LYS A 96 -8.27 37.06 -14.71
CA LYS A 96 -9.15 36.62 -15.79
C LYS A 96 -9.50 35.13 -15.69
N SER A 97 -8.60 34.33 -15.21
CA SER A 97 -8.81 32.89 -15.02
C SER A 97 -7.87 32.36 -13.94
N LEU A 98 -8.29 31.32 -13.29
CA LEU A 98 -7.49 30.52 -12.37
C LEU A 98 -7.52 29.08 -12.85
N GLN A 99 -6.35 28.47 -12.92
CA GLN A 99 -6.22 27.05 -13.24
C GLN A 99 -5.49 26.33 -12.11
N VAL A 100 -6.07 25.25 -11.62
CA VAL A 100 -5.43 24.34 -10.67
C VAL A 100 -4.99 23.10 -11.43
N VAL A 101 -3.69 22.83 -11.43
CA VAL A 101 -3.11 21.67 -12.09
C VAL A 101 -2.62 20.71 -11.02
N LEU A 102 -3.13 19.50 -11.02
CA LEU A 102 -2.75 18.45 -10.09
C LEU A 102 -1.83 17.46 -10.81
N TYR A 103 -0.60 17.33 -10.32
CA TYR A 103 0.35 16.33 -10.78
C TYR A 103 0.31 15.13 -9.84
N TYR A 104 0.08 13.95 -10.39
CA TYR A 104 0.18 12.73 -9.61
C TYR A 104 1.44 11.93 -9.97
N LYS A 105 2.02 11.27 -9.00
CA LYS A 105 3.22 10.43 -9.17
C LYS A 105 2.87 8.95 -9.22
N THR A 106 1.89 8.55 -8.43
CA THR A 106 1.45 7.15 -8.30
C THR A 106 -0.06 7.12 -8.10
N PHE A 107 -0.67 6.01 -8.45
CA PHE A 107 -2.08 5.75 -8.18
C PHE A 107 -2.23 4.37 -7.53
N PHE A 108 -3.37 4.14 -6.91
CA PHE A 108 -3.78 2.87 -6.33
C PHE A 108 -5.19 2.53 -6.84
N GLY A 109 -5.41 1.28 -7.23
CA GLY A 109 -6.68 0.81 -7.74
C GLY A 109 -6.75 0.81 -9.28
N ASP A 110 -7.95 0.95 -9.83
CA ASP A 110 -8.21 0.90 -11.27
C ASP A 110 -7.92 2.26 -11.93
N SER A 111 -6.88 2.32 -12.74
CA SER A 111 -6.50 3.53 -13.47
C SER A 111 -7.46 3.91 -14.60
N THR A 112 -8.38 3.02 -14.98
CA THR A 112 -9.36 3.27 -16.03
C THR A 112 -10.69 3.78 -15.49
N ALA A 113 -10.90 3.68 -14.18
CA ALA A 113 -12.10 4.17 -13.52
C ALA A 113 -12.21 5.69 -13.62
N VAL A 114 -13.38 6.16 -14.05
CA VAL A 114 -13.66 7.59 -14.10
C VAL A 114 -13.95 8.09 -12.69
N GLN A 115 -13.21 9.11 -12.28
CA GLN A 115 -13.43 9.79 -11.00
C GLN A 115 -13.90 11.23 -11.23
N GLU A 116 -14.77 11.71 -10.36
CA GLU A 116 -15.16 13.10 -10.29
C GLU A 116 -14.39 13.80 -9.17
N ALA A 117 -13.62 14.81 -9.52
CA ALA A 117 -13.01 15.73 -8.58
C ALA A 117 -13.77 17.05 -8.58
N THR A 118 -14.11 17.55 -7.39
CA THR A 118 -14.79 18.83 -7.21
C THR A 118 -13.92 19.74 -6.35
N VAL A 119 -13.76 20.98 -6.79
CA VAL A 119 -13.00 22.02 -6.07
C VAL A 119 -13.96 23.01 -5.45
N TYR A 120 -13.75 23.29 -4.17
CA TYR A 120 -14.47 24.28 -3.41
C TYR A 120 -13.51 25.35 -2.89
N GLU A 121 -14.00 26.56 -2.69
CA GLU A 121 -13.26 27.62 -2.02
C GLU A 121 -13.29 27.40 -0.51
N LEU A 122 -12.15 27.63 0.15
CA LEU A 122 -12.10 27.62 1.61
C LEU A 122 -12.77 28.90 2.15
N ASN A 123 -13.58 28.75 3.19
CA ASN A 123 -14.23 29.89 3.86
C ASN A 123 -13.22 30.80 4.54
N GLU A 124 -12.13 30.22 5.07
CA GLU A 124 -11.06 30.91 5.75
C GLU A 124 -9.70 30.31 5.36
N PRO A 125 -8.61 31.10 5.40
CA PRO A 125 -7.27 30.56 5.21
C PRO A 125 -6.94 29.50 6.26
N LEU A 126 -6.13 28.50 5.90
CA LEU A 126 -5.64 27.50 6.83
C LEU A 126 -4.65 28.14 7.82
N ALA A 127 -4.89 27.97 9.11
CA ALA A 127 -3.99 28.49 10.13
C ALA A 127 -2.74 27.60 10.23
N PHE A 128 -1.58 28.20 10.00
CA PHE A 128 -0.29 27.51 10.03
C PHE A 128 0.10 26.95 11.42
N SER A 129 -0.54 27.46 12.47
CA SER A 129 -0.32 27.04 13.86
C SER A 129 -1.27 25.95 14.34
N GLU A 130 -2.24 25.58 13.55
CA GLU A 130 -3.23 24.57 13.92
C GLU A 130 -2.86 23.21 13.39
N ASN A 131 -3.20 22.19 14.16
CA ASN A 131 -3.05 20.80 13.77
C ASN A 131 -4.37 20.28 13.20
N TYR A 132 -4.37 19.93 11.92
CA TYR A 132 -5.52 19.35 11.26
C TYR A 132 -5.48 17.84 11.37
N ASN A 133 -6.62 17.24 11.70
CA ASN A 133 -6.75 15.79 11.88
C ASN A 133 -7.38 15.14 10.64
N SER A 134 -7.23 13.84 10.51
CA SER A 134 -7.75 13.08 9.37
C SER A 134 -9.28 12.92 9.34
N ASP A 135 -9.96 13.27 10.40
CA ASP A 135 -11.40 13.15 10.59
C ASP A 135 -12.18 14.48 10.50
N ILE A 136 -11.50 15.54 10.03
CA ILE A 136 -12.16 16.82 9.73
C ILE A 136 -13.22 16.64 8.65
N LYS A 137 -14.27 17.42 8.75
CA LYS A 137 -15.36 17.43 7.78
C LYS A 137 -15.17 18.59 6.80
N LEU A 138 -15.34 18.29 5.53
CA LEU A 138 -15.21 19.30 4.48
C LEU A 138 -16.15 20.49 4.67
N GLU A 139 -17.34 20.25 5.23
CA GLU A 139 -18.36 21.26 5.51
C GLU A 139 -17.91 22.34 6.50
N ASP A 140 -16.95 22.02 7.36
CA ASP A 140 -16.42 22.98 8.33
C ASP A 140 -15.46 23.98 7.67
N PHE A 141 -14.98 23.68 6.46
CA PHE A 141 -13.97 24.47 5.73
C PHE A 141 -14.48 25.14 4.47
N CYS A 142 -15.56 24.67 3.89
CA CYS A 142 -16.08 25.22 2.65
C CYS A 142 -17.61 25.13 2.56
N ASP A 143 -18.17 26.01 1.75
CA ASP A 143 -19.58 25.91 1.35
C ASP A 143 -19.69 25.00 0.11
N LYS A 144 -20.28 23.82 0.30
CA LYS A 144 -20.49 22.86 -0.78
C LYS A 144 -21.46 23.32 -1.87
N SER A 145 -22.21 24.38 -1.63
CA SER A 145 -23.08 24.97 -2.65
C SER A 145 -22.29 25.80 -3.68
N THR A 146 -21.09 26.27 -3.29
CA THR A 146 -20.21 27.09 -4.12
C THR A 146 -19.10 26.28 -4.72
N ILE A 147 -19.34 25.73 -5.91
CA ILE A 147 -18.38 24.91 -6.64
C ILE A 147 -17.54 25.81 -7.53
N LEU A 148 -16.22 25.83 -7.35
CA LEU A 148 -15.28 26.54 -8.22
C LEU A 148 -15.01 25.78 -9.51
N GLY A 149 -14.98 24.46 -9.46
CA GLY A 149 -14.77 23.64 -10.64
C GLY A 149 -15.04 22.16 -10.41
N LYS A 150 -15.37 21.48 -11.50
CA LYS A 150 -15.55 20.02 -11.52
C LYS A 150 -14.77 19.42 -12.66
N LEU A 151 -14.20 18.28 -12.41
CA LEU A 151 -13.51 17.49 -13.43
C LEU A 151 -13.92 16.04 -13.32
N LEU A 152 -14.26 15.46 -14.48
CA LEU A 152 -14.42 14.02 -14.67
C LEU A 152 -13.21 13.52 -15.45
N SER A 153 -12.42 12.65 -14.87
CA SER A 153 -11.27 12.09 -15.56
C SER A 153 -11.02 10.64 -15.14
N SER A 154 -10.66 9.82 -16.12
CA SER A 154 -9.88 8.62 -15.88
C SER A 154 -8.41 9.06 -15.80
N PHE A 155 -7.73 8.76 -14.79
CA PHE A 155 -6.35 9.07 -14.36
C PHE A 155 -5.35 9.76 -15.30
N PHE A 156 -5.71 10.51 -16.33
CA PHE A 156 -4.69 10.99 -17.25
C PHE A 156 -4.41 12.50 -17.28
N PHE A 157 -5.18 13.41 -16.79
CA PHE A 157 -4.84 14.86 -16.67
C PHE A 157 -5.95 15.63 -15.98
N PHE A 158 -5.64 16.29 -14.86
CA PHE A 158 -6.55 17.22 -14.23
C PHE A 158 -6.23 18.66 -14.68
N PHE A 159 -7.06 19.23 -15.54
CA PHE A 159 -7.09 20.67 -15.80
C PHE A 159 -8.42 21.21 -15.27
N LEU A 160 -8.36 22.08 -14.27
CA LEU A 160 -9.50 22.88 -13.83
C LEU A 160 -9.32 24.30 -14.38
N SER A 161 -10.24 24.76 -15.20
CA SER A 161 -10.27 26.13 -15.74
C SER A 161 -11.47 26.87 -15.22
#